data_4fec8da36426f0ea34ef75e4d83fe95f
#
_entry.id   4fec8da36426f0ea34ef75e4d83fe95f
#
_cell.length_a   1.000
_cell.length_b   1.000
_cell.length_c   1.000
_cell.angle_alpha   90.00
_cell.angle_beta   90.00
_cell.angle_gamma   90.00
#
_symmetry.space_group_name_H-M   'P 1'
#
loop_
_entity.id
_entity.type
_entity.pdbx_description
1 polymer ?
#
loop_
_entity_poly.entity_id
_entity_poly.type
_entity_poly.pdbx_seq_one_letter_code
_entity_poly.pdbx_strand_id
1 'polypeptide(L)'
;MEKYTAETTPLTLDGHLTWDSKLKKADLLPDPQSRLDSVYMKERPLSDSGIPFRDQTDISSKKKSISQLIDKLDVETNIRYQRTVEDTYCNVYSYDYCYFSGVYLPTVWWTEEALEKIAQGKEVEAVFEQTVERIYSSAIHDWFLKWGPQFGWERMFTPDEIQNKVNTNGGIGIICAKRREKGLSGHIVPVVPETNLNLAYRENGVVLYPLQSQAGKLNYNYFSEVRKDWWNDELYSSYVFYYHE
;
A
#
# COMPACT_ATOMS: atom_id res chain seq x y z
N MET A 1 29.67 -8.43 9.60
CA MET A 1 28.42 -7.61 9.55
C MET A 1 28.53 -6.72 8.33
N GLU A 2 28.20 -7.24 7.16
CA GLU A 2 28.23 -6.48 5.91
C GLU A 2 26.95 -5.65 5.82
N LYS A 3 27.14 -4.34 5.75
CA LYS A 3 26.05 -3.38 5.52
C LYS A 3 25.59 -3.54 4.07
N TYR A 4 24.38 -4.01 3.87
CA TYR A 4 23.72 -3.94 2.57
C TYR A 4 23.52 -2.46 2.21
N THR A 5 24.33 -1.98 1.28
CA THR A 5 24.13 -0.70 0.61
C THR A 5 22.97 -0.87 -0.37
N ALA A 6 21.99 0.02 -0.29
CA ALA A 6 20.91 0.11 -1.26
C ALA A 6 21.51 0.35 -2.65
N GLU A 7 21.34 -0.60 -3.56
CA GLU A 7 21.70 -0.39 -4.96
C GLU A 7 20.78 0.66 -5.57
N THR A 8 21.34 1.84 -5.79
CA THR A 8 20.75 2.92 -6.56
C THR A 8 21.07 2.69 -8.03
N THR A 9 20.43 1.75 -8.68
CA THR A 9 20.48 1.68 -10.14
C THR A 9 19.06 1.82 -10.67
N PRO A 10 18.73 2.90 -11.40
CA PRO A 10 17.51 2.95 -12.17
C PRO A 10 17.62 1.86 -13.25
N LEU A 11 16.72 0.90 -13.25
CA LEU A 11 16.55 -0.03 -14.38
C LEU A 11 16.11 0.80 -15.58
N THR A 12 17.05 1.23 -16.40
CA THR A 12 16.79 1.68 -17.76
C THR A 12 16.38 0.48 -18.57
N LEU A 13 15.09 0.32 -18.80
CA LEU A 13 14.63 -0.43 -19.97
C LEU A 13 15.09 0.34 -21.21
N ASP A 14 15.74 -0.39 -22.12
CA ASP A 14 16.31 0.13 -23.38
C ASP A 14 15.42 1.18 -24.01
N GLY A 15 16.04 2.35 -24.27
CA GLY A 15 15.39 3.56 -24.72
C GLY A 15 14.37 3.35 -25.81
N HIS A 16 13.23 3.93 -25.59
CA HIS A 16 12.28 4.49 -26.57
C HIS A 16 10.83 4.56 -26.09
N LEU A 17 10.49 4.36 -24.81
CA LEU A 17 9.12 4.56 -24.35
C LEU A 17 9.10 5.56 -23.20
N THR A 18 8.77 6.82 -23.50
CA THR A 18 8.42 7.81 -22.47
C THR A 18 7.00 7.52 -21.98
N TRP A 19 6.91 6.92 -20.81
CA TRP A 19 5.65 6.57 -20.16
C TRP A 19 4.94 7.78 -19.51
N ASP A 20 5.58 8.94 -19.46
CA ASP A 20 5.26 10.07 -18.57
C ASP A 20 3.86 10.71 -18.73
N SER A 21 3.11 10.40 -19.77
CA SER A 21 1.77 10.97 -19.96
C SER A 21 0.66 9.98 -20.33
N LYS A 22 0.99 8.69 -20.48
CA LYS A 22 0.07 7.70 -21.04
C LYS A 22 -0.37 6.61 -20.07
N LEU A 23 0.41 6.38 -18.99
CA LEU A 23 0.11 5.34 -18.04
C LEU A 23 -1.07 5.75 -17.16
N LYS A 24 -2.19 5.05 -17.33
CA LYS A 24 -3.41 5.23 -16.53
C LYS A 24 -3.40 4.29 -15.33
N LYS A 25 -4.13 4.68 -14.28
CA LYS A 25 -4.45 3.78 -13.17
C LYS A 25 -5.17 2.54 -13.69
N ALA A 26 -4.83 1.38 -13.14
CA ALA A 26 -5.55 0.13 -13.40
C ALA A 26 -6.62 -0.04 -12.32
N ASP A 27 -7.72 0.71 -12.39
CA ASP A 27 -8.78 0.69 -11.38
C ASP A 27 -9.98 -0.11 -11.86
N LEU A 28 -10.41 -1.04 -11.02
CA LEU A 28 -11.74 -1.64 -11.12
C LEU A 28 -12.67 -0.84 -10.21
N LEU A 29 -13.60 -0.12 -10.80
CA LEU A 29 -14.53 0.73 -10.05
C LEU A 29 -15.36 -0.11 -9.05
N PRO A 30 -15.82 0.49 -7.93
CA PRO A 30 -16.77 -0.17 -7.03
C PRO A 30 -17.99 -0.64 -7.82
N ASP A 31 -18.47 -1.85 -7.53
CA ASP A 31 -19.74 -2.30 -8.09
C ASP A 31 -20.87 -1.67 -7.26
N PRO A 32 -21.66 -0.74 -7.83
CA PRO A 32 -22.72 -0.08 -7.10
C PRO A 32 -23.90 -1.00 -6.75
N GLN A 33 -24.00 -2.17 -7.37
CA GLN A 33 -25.12 -3.11 -7.18
C GLN A 33 -24.87 -4.12 -6.06
N SER A 34 -23.65 -4.25 -5.54
CA SER A 34 -23.28 -5.32 -4.65
C SER A 34 -22.55 -4.85 -3.40
N ARG A 35 -23.30 -4.36 -2.42
CA ARG A 35 -22.78 -4.03 -1.08
C ARG A 35 -22.21 -5.26 -0.35
N LEU A 36 -22.84 -6.42 -0.53
CA LEU A 36 -22.43 -7.70 0.09
C LEU A 36 -21.26 -8.33 -0.65
N ASP A 37 -21.25 -8.23 -1.98
CA ASP A 37 -20.18 -8.80 -2.79
C ASP A 37 -18.86 -8.03 -2.66
N SER A 38 -18.90 -6.73 -2.31
CA SER A 38 -17.68 -5.94 -2.09
C SER A 38 -16.79 -6.53 -0.98
N VAL A 39 -17.36 -7.21 0.00
CA VAL A 39 -16.61 -7.90 1.05
C VAL A 39 -15.77 -9.05 0.47
N TYR A 40 -16.25 -9.72 -0.56
CA TYR A 40 -15.60 -10.87 -1.21
C TYR A 40 -14.82 -10.50 -2.46
N MET A 41 -15.17 -9.42 -3.15
CA MET A 41 -14.47 -8.92 -4.34
C MET A 41 -13.22 -8.13 -3.94
N LYS A 42 -12.14 -8.85 -3.68
CA LYS A 42 -10.88 -8.31 -3.12
C LYS A 42 -10.11 -7.40 -4.09
N GLU A 43 -10.38 -7.50 -5.38
CA GLU A 43 -9.79 -6.67 -6.45
C GLU A 43 -10.47 -5.32 -6.63
N ARG A 44 -11.62 -5.09 -5.98
CA ARG A 44 -12.36 -3.83 -6.00
C ARG A 44 -12.31 -3.15 -4.64
N PRO A 45 -12.44 -1.82 -4.56
CA PRO A 45 -12.52 -1.13 -3.27
C PRO A 45 -13.77 -1.56 -2.50
N LEU A 46 -13.68 -1.52 -1.18
CA LEU A 46 -14.84 -1.77 -0.32
C LEU A 46 -15.93 -0.73 -0.62
N SER A 47 -17.13 -1.20 -0.95
CA SER A 47 -18.29 -0.36 -1.21
C SER A 47 -19.11 -0.20 0.07
N ASP A 48 -18.71 0.71 0.95
CA ASP A 48 -19.44 1.03 2.19
C ASP A 48 -19.52 2.54 2.39
N SER A 49 -20.74 3.09 2.29
CA SER A 49 -21.00 4.52 2.48
C SER A 49 -20.80 5.02 3.92
N GLY A 50 -20.63 4.11 4.88
CA GLY A 50 -20.34 4.43 6.28
C GLY A 50 -18.85 4.69 6.55
N ILE A 51 -17.96 4.42 5.56
CA ILE A 51 -16.54 4.66 5.70
C ILE A 51 -16.22 6.07 5.18
N PRO A 52 -15.63 6.94 6.01
CA PRO A 52 -15.28 8.29 5.59
C PRO A 52 -14.08 8.31 4.65
N PHE A 53 -14.06 9.21 3.69
CA PHE A 53 -12.84 9.58 3.00
C PHE A 53 -11.99 10.51 3.87
N ARG A 54 -10.66 10.46 3.67
CA ARG A 54 -9.71 11.36 4.34
C ARG A 54 -10.09 12.82 4.05
N ASP A 55 -10.24 13.60 5.11
CA ASP A 55 -10.46 15.05 5.03
C ASP A 55 -9.15 15.72 4.54
N GLN A 56 -9.25 16.54 3.51
CA GLN A 56 -8.11 17.22 2.89
C GLN A 56 -7.97 18.68 3.35
N THR A 57 -8.79 19.15 4.30
CA THR A 57 -8.87 20.58 4.65
C THR A 57 -7.56 21.11 5.26
N ASP A 58 -7.05 20.41 6.28
CA ASP A 58 -5.80 20.76 6.96
C ASP A 58 -5.13 19.51 7.57
N ILE A 59 -3.91 19.66 8.08
CA ILE A 59 -3.13 18.53 8.62
C ILE A 59 -3.82 17.86 9.80
N SER A 60 -4.43 18.62 10.70
CA SER A 60 -5.13 18.06 11.87
C SER A 60 -6.35 17.25 11.42
N SER A 61 -7.11 17.76 10.47
CA SER A 61 -8.28 17.11 9.87
C SER A 61 -7.87 15.84 9.10
N LYS A 62 -6.79 15.89 8.31
CA LYS A 62 -6.20 14.71 7.66
C LYS A 62 -5.90 13.61 8.68
N LYS A 63 -5.14 13.91 9.72
CA LYS A 63 -4.75 12.94 10.77
C LYS A 63 -5.96 12.38 11.53
N LYS A 64 -6.90 13.23 11.89
CA LYS A 64 -8.12 12.81 12.58
C LYS A 64 -8.98 11.89 11.71
N SER A 65 -9.18 12.23 10.44
CA SER A 65 -9.96 11.40 9.52
C SER A 65 -9.28 10.07 9.20
N ILE A 66 -7.94 10.01 9.18
CA ILE A 66 -7.20 8.73 9.07
C ILE A 66 -7.49 7.84 10.28
N SER A 67 -7.47 8.38 11.51
CA SER A 67 -7.83 7.58 12.69
C SER A 67 -9.26 7.06 12.61
N GLN A 68 -10.20 7.90 12.21
CA GLN A 68 -11.59 7.49 11.98
C GLN A 68 -11.73 6.43 10.88
N LEU A 69 -10.93 6.53 9.83
CA LEU A 69 -10.88 5.55 8.77
C LEU A 69 -10.39 4.18 9.28
N ILE A 70 -9.30 4.15 10.06
CA ILE A 70 -8.79 2.91 10.66
C ILE A 70 -9.85 2.26 11.56
N ASP A 71 -10.49 3.05 12.43
CA ASP A 71 -11.56 2.59 13.32
C ASP A 71 -12.77 2.03 12.53
N LYS A 72 -13.06 2.58 11.35
CA LYS A 72 -14.17 2.13 10.50
C LYS A 72 -13.85 0.94 9.62
N LEU A 73 -12.62 0.86 9.10
CA LEU A 73 -12.14 -0.34 8.40
C LEU A 73 -12.05 -1.52 9.38
N ASP A 74 -11.72 -1.25 10.64
CA ASP A 74 -11.66 -2.19 11.76
C ASP A 74 -11.04 -3.54 11.35
N VAL A 75 -9.77 -3.48 10.99
CA VAL A 75 -9.05 -4.64 10.43
C VAL A 75 -9.08 -5.86 11.36
N GLU A 76 -9.24 -5.65 12.67
CA GLU A 76 -9.25 -6.71 13.67
C GLU A 76 -10.51 -7.56 13.61
N THR A 77 -11.67 -6.98 13.27
CA THR A 77 -12.96 -7.69 13.26
C THR A 77 -13.62 -7.79 11.89
N ASN A 78 -13.30 -6.90 10.95
CA ASN A 78 -13.92 -6.88 9.64
C ASN A 78 -13.57 -8.14 8.83
N ILE A 79 -14.58 -8.91 8.47
CA ILE A 79 -14.46 -10.19 7.75
C ILE A 79 -13.71 -10.07 6.42
N ARG A 80 -13.73 -8.88 5.79
CA ARG A 80 -13.00 -8.62 4.55
C ARG A 80 -11.50 -8.85 4.68
N TYR A 81 -10.94 -8.61 5.88
CA TYR A 81 -9.50 -8.68 6.14
C TYR A 81 -9.09 -9.90 6.95
N GLN A 82 -10.07 -10.72 7.42
CA GLN A 82 -9.77 -11.93 8.17
C GLN A 82 -9.10 -12.95 7.26
N ARG A 83 -7.97 -13.49 7.75
CA ARG A 83 -7.25 -14.55 7.03
C ARG A 83 -8.11 -15.79 6.83
N THR A 84 -7.85 -16.50 5.75
CA THR A 84 -8.29 -17.87 5.55
C THR A 84 -7.19 -18.87 5.98
N VAL A 85 -7.39 -20.14 5.74
CA VAL A 85 -6.34 -21.17 5.95
C VAL A 85 -5.16 -20.92 4.99
N GLU A 86 -5.45 -20.45 3.78
CA GLU A 86 -4.49 -20.30 2.68
C GLU A 86 -3.95 -18.89 2.54
N ASP A 87 -4.79 -17.86 2.76
CA ASP A 87 -4.51 -16.48 2.42
C ASP A 87 -4.54 -15.50 3.59
N THR A 88 -3.76 -14.44 3.46
CA THR A 88 -3.85 -13.20 4.25
C THR A 88 -4.11 -12.01 3.32
N TYR A 89 -4.75 -10.96 3.82
CA TYR A 89 -5.28 -9.87 3.01
C TYR A 89 -4.61 -8.51 3.28
N CYS A 90 -3.29 -8.52 3.52
CA CYS A 90 -2.52 -7.30 3.78
C CYS A 90 -2.59 -6.29 2.62
N ASN A 91 -2.53 -6.77 1.38
CA ASN A 91 -2.67 -5.95 0.18
C ASN A 91 -4.09 -5.38 0.03
N VAL A 92 -5.12 -6.15 0.38
CA VAL A 92 -6.53 -5.69 0.32
C VAL A 92 -6.78 -4.58 1.34
N TYR A 93 -6.32 -4.77 2.58
CA TYR A 93 -6.43 -3.74 3.62
C TYR A 93 -5.67 -2.46 3.25
N SER A 94 -4.42 -2.59 2.82
CA SER A 94 -3.61 -1.44 2.40
C SER A 94 -4.23 -0.71 1.22
N TYR A 95 -4.85 -1.44 0.28
CA TYR A 95 -5.58 -0.85 -0.83
C TYR A 95 -6.80 -0.05 -0.36
N ASP A 96 -7.69 -0.64 0.45
CA ASP A 96 -8.88 0.07 0.94
C ASP A 96 -8.48 1.29 1.78
N TYR A 97 -7.46 1.16 2.63
CA TYR A 97 -6.90 2.29 3.38
C TYR A 97 -6.42 3.42 2.45
N CYS A 98 -5.68 3.11 1.41
CA CYS A 98 -5.23 4.09 0.41
C CYS A 98 -6.41 4.67 -0.38
N TYR A 99 -7.37 3.83 -0.80
CA TYR A 99 -8.54 4.27 -1.57
C TYR A 99 -9.36 5.32 -0.80
N PHE A 100 -9.72 5.03 0.45
CA PHE A 100 -10.45 6.00 1.29
C PHE A 100 -9.61 7.19 1.72
N SER A 101 -8.30 7.07 1.65
CA SER A 101 -7.36 8.19 1.84
C SER A 101 -7.20 9.05 0.58
N GLY A 102 -7.82 8.69 -0.55
CA GLY A 102 -7.70 9.41 -1.81
C GLY A 102 -6.35 9.20 -2.53
N VAL A 103 -5.63 8.13 -2.18
CA VAL A 103 -4.30 7.80 -2.70
C VAL A 103 -4.38 6.52 -3.53
N TYR A 104 -3.75 6.52 -4.70
CA TYR A 104 -3.73 5.34 -5.56
C TYR A 104 -2.70 4.32 -5.10
N LEU A 105 -3.17 3.10 -4.79
CA LEU A 105 -2.40 1.89 -4.61
C LEU A 105 -3.09 0.77 -5.41
N PRO A 106 -2.43 0.05 -6.34
CA PRO A 106 -3.12 -0.95 -7.15
C PRO A 106 -3.40 -2.25 -6.38
N THR A 107 -4.58 -2.85 -6.58
CA THR A 107 -4.85 -4.27 -6.30
C THR A 107 -4.79 -5.12 -7.55
N VAL A 108 -4.97 -4.49 -8.71
CA VAL A 108 -4.80 -5.06 -10.02
C VAL A 108 -3.83 -4.20 -10.82
N TRP A 109 -3.12 -4.81 -11.77
CA TRP A 109 -2.23 -4.08 -12.67
C TRP A 109 -2.36 -4.59 -14.09
N TRP A 110 -1.98 -3.74 -15.02
CA TRP A 110 -2.04 -4.03 -16.44
C TRP A 110 -1.22 -5.27 -16.81
N THR A 111 -1.78 -6.15 -17.65
CA THR A 111 -1.01 -7.23 -18.30
C THR A 111 0.07 -6.64 -19.20
N GLU A 112 1.09 -7.43 -19.54
CA GLU A 112 2.16 -6.98 -20.44
C GLU A 112 1.60 -6.53 -21.79
N GLU A 113 0.63 -7.28 -22.35
CA GLU A 113 -0.05 -6.91 -23.60
C GLU A 113 -0.81 -5.58 -23.51
N ALA A 114 -1.49 -5.34 -22.37
CA ALA A 114 -2.18 -4.09 -22.12
C ALA A 114 -1.18 -2.91 -22.01
N LEU A 115 -0.07 -3.11 -21.30
CA LEU A 115 1.00 -2.11 -21.19
C LEU A 115 1.61 -1.77 -22.56
N GLU A 116 1.85 -2.75 -23.42
CA GLU A 116 2.33 -2.51 -24.78
C GLU A 116 1.35 -1.67 -25.62
N LYS A 117 0.05 -1.95 -25.51
CA LYS A 117 -0.99 -1.15 -26.17
C LYS A 117 -1.04 0.28 -25.65
N ILE A 118 -0.96 0.46 -24.32
CA ILE A 118 -0.93 1.78 -23.67
C ILE A 118 0.32 2.56 -24.14
N ALA A 119 1.48 1.90 -24.19
CA ALA A 119 2.73 2.50 -24.67
C ALA A 119 2.62 2.99 -26.11
N GLN A 120 1.89 2.27 -26.96
CA GLN A 120 1.58 2.67 -28.34
C GLN A 120 0.55 3.81 -28.44
N GLY A 121 0.04 4.29 -27.29
CA GLY A 121 -0.97 5.34 -27.23
C GLY A 121 -2.39 4.88 -27.50
N LYS A 122 -2.64 3.56 -27.45
CA LYS A 122 -3.99 3.00 -27.56
C LYS A 122 -4.74 3.16 -26.23
N GLU A 123 -6.03 3.40 -26.31
CA GLU A 123 -6.89 3.31 -25.13
C GLU A 123 -7.13 1.86 -24.77
N VAL A 124 -6.95 1.55 -23.47
CA VAL A 124 -7.20 0.22 -22.91
C VAL A 124 -8.09 0.41 -21.68
N GLU A 125 -9.19 -0.34 -21.65
CA GLU A 125 -10.09 -0.41 -20.49
C GLU A 125 -9.59 -1.48 -19.52
N ALA A 126 -9.73 -1.22 -18.20
CA ALA A 126 -9.39 -2.20 -17.17
C ALA A 126 -10.50 -3.25 -17.06
N VAL A 127 -10.24 -4.44 -17.57
CA VAL A 127 -11.13 -5.60 -17.52
C VAL A 127 -10.40 -6.73 -16.81
N PHE A 128 -10.94 -7.17 -15.65
CA PHE A 128 -10.32 -8.21 -14.82
C PHE A 128 -10.13 -9.52 -15.59
N GLU A 129 -8.96 -10.15 -15.40
CA GLU A 129 -8.52 -11.37 -16.09
C GLU A 129 -8.39 -11.24 -17.63
N GLN A 130 -8.48 -10.02 -18.18
CA GLN A 130 -8.26 -9.77 -19.60
C GLN A 130 -7.13 -8.75 -19.82
N THR A 131 -7.31 -7.52 -19.35
CA THR A 131 -6.33 -6.44 -19.50
C THR A 131 -5.64 -6.10 -18.19
N VAL A 132 -6.22 -6.51 -17.05
CA VAL A 132 -5.63 -6.37 -15.73
C VAL A 132 -5.69 -7.69 -14.96
N GLU A 133 -4.66 -7.93 -14.13
CA GLU A 133 -4.54 -9.09 -13.26
C GLU A 133 -4.35 -8.64 -11.82
N ARG A 134 -4.78 -9.48 -10.85
CA ARG A 134 -4.53 -9.23 -9.42
C ARG A 134 -3.03 -9.25 -9.14
N ILE A 135 -2.57 -8.29 -8.36
CA ILE A 135 -1.21 -8.27 -7.88
C ILE A 135 -1.16 -8.42 -6.35
N TYR A 136 -0.16 -9.17 -5.89
CA TYR A 136 0.11 -9.41 -4.47
C TYR A 136 1.29 -8.57 -3.99
N SER A 137 1.54 -8.57 -2.69
CA SER A 137 2.50 -7.66 -2.06
C SER A 137 3.90 -7.70 -2.68
N SER A 138 4.40 -8.86 -3.13
CA SER A 138 5.70 -8.93 -3.83
C SER A 138 5.68 -8.19 -5.18
N ALA A 139 4.58 -8.26 -5.93
CA ALA A 139 4.42 -7.52 -7.18
C ALA A 139 4.16 -6.01 -6.92
N ILE A 140 3.45 -5.67 -5.82
CA ILE A 140 3.27 -4.27 -5.39
C ILE A 140 4.62 -3.65 -5.01
N HIS A 141 5.52 -4.40 -4.37
CA HIS A 141 6.89 -3.94 -4.10
C HIS A 141 7.60 -3.52 -5.40
N ASP A 142 7.55 -4.38 -6.44
CA ASP A 142 8.16 -4.10 -7.73
C ASP A 142 7.43 -2.95 -8.47
N TRP A 143 6.11 -2.87 -8.30
CA TRP A 143 5.30 -1.76 -8.81
C TRP A 143 5.74 -0.41 -8.19
N PHE A 144 5.98 -0.36 -6.88
CA PHE A 144 6.49 0.85 -6.23
C PHE A 144 7.81 1.31 -6.84
N LEU A 145 8.75 0.39 -7.06
CA LEU A 145 10.04 0.71 -7.64
C LEU A 145 9.94 1.21 -9.09
N LYS A 146 9.05 0.62 -9.88
CA LYS A 146 8.93 0.90 -11.31
C LYS A 146 7.99 2.05 -11.63
N TRP A 147 6.85 2.09 -10.96
CA TRP A 147 5.73 2.95 -11.30
C TRP A 147 5.29 3.92 -10.19
N GLY A 148 5.57 3.60 -8.93
CA GLY A 148 5.12 4.39 -7.78
C GLY A 148 5.31 5.90 -7.92
N PRO A 149 6.50 6.39 -8.33
CA PRO A 149 6.75 7.83 -8.49
C PRO A 149 5.80 8.52 -9.48
N GLN A 150 5.35 7.84 -10.53
CA GLN A 150 4.41 8.38 -11.52
C GLN A 150 2.99 8.58 -10.94
N PHE A 151 2.70 7.91 -9.82
CA PHE A 151 1.45 8.02 -9.08
C PHE A 151 1.59 8.80 -7.77
N GLY A 152 2.66 9.61 -7.63
CA GLY A 152 2.85 10.51 -6.50
C GLY A 152 3.52 9.88 -5.26
N TRP A 153 3.99 8.64 -5.37
CA TRP A 153 4.71 8.00 -4.28
C TRP A 153 6.17 8.42 -4.21
N GLU A 154 6.59 8.93 -3.06
CA GLU A 154 7.95 9.36 -2.76
C GLU A 154 8.68 8.29 -1.93
N ARG A 155 9.90 7.92 -2.34
CA ARG A 155 10.71 6.95 -1.64
C ARG A 155 11.24 7.52 -0.33
N MET A 156 11.07 6.76 0.77
CA MET A 156 11.69 7.00 2.07
C MET A 156 12.74 5.92 2.36
N PHE A 157 13.70 6.20 3.24
CA PHE A 157 14.83 5.30 3.47
C PHE A 157 14.92 4.78 4.89
N THR A 158 14.29 5.43 5.86
CA THR A 158 14.32 5.04 7.26
C THR A 158 12.93 5.03 7.90
N PRO A 159 12.74 4.23 8.98
CA PRO A 159 11.53 4.28 9.79
C PRO A 159 11.24 5.67 10.36
N ASP A 160 12.28 6.40 10.76
CA ASP A 160 12.17 7.75 11.31
C ASP A 160 11.66 8.74 10.26
N GLU A 161 12.24 8.70 9.07
CA GLU A 161 11.85 9.57 7.97
C GLU A 161 10.38 9.42 7.58
N ILE A 162 9.91 8.17 7.37
CA ILE A 162 8.53 7.93 6.98
C ILE A 162 7.54 8.31 8.08
N GLN A 163 7.81 7.95 9.35
CA GLN A 163 6.90 8.28 10.46
C GLN A 163 6.82 9.78 10.68
N ASN A 164 7.95 10.47 10.66
CA ASN A 164 7.99 11.93 10.84
C ASN A 164 7.22 12.63 9.71
N LYS A 165 7.36 12.16 8.46
CA LYS A 165 6.65 12.75 7.33
C LYS A 165 5.14 12.53 7.42
N VAL A 166 4.70 11.31 7.78
CA VAL A 166 3.29 10.98 8.04
C VAL A 166 2.72 11.87 9.16
N ASN A 167 3.46 12.03 10.26
CA ASN A 167 3.02 12.86 11.40
C ASN A 167 2.93 14.34 11.06
N THR A 168 3.88 14.85 10.27
CA THR A 168 3.98 16.27 9.94
C THR A 168 2.93 16.71 8.92
N ASN A 169 2.66 15.88 7.92
CA ASN A 169 1.83 16.26 6.78
C ASN A 169 0.44 15.59 6.77
N GLY A 170 0.24 14.52 7.56
CA GLY A 170 -1.00 13.75 7.52
C GLY A 170 -1.21 12.98 6.22
N GLY A 171 -0.12 12.65 5.53
CA GLY A 171 -0.11 11.81 4.33
C GLY A 171 -0.07 10.32 4.67
N ILE A 172 0.11 9.49 3.66
CA ILE A 172 0.04 8.05 3.72
C ILE A 172 1.43 7.44 3.61
N GLY A 173 1.83 6.67 4.61
CA GLY A 173 3.06 5.88 4.57
C GLY A 173 2.76 4.40 4.27
N ILE A 174 3.65 3.74 3.54
CA ILE A 174 3.58 2.30 3.26
C ILE A 174 4.95 1.67 3.47
N ILE A 175 4.98 0.53 4.16
CA ILE A 175 6.10 -0.42 4.17
C ILE A 175 5.69 -1.61 3.31
N CYS A 176 6.49 -1.95 2.30
CA CYS A 176 6.22 -3.09 1.44
C CYS A 176 7.47 -3.96 1.30
N ALA A 177 7.35 -5.26 1.60
CA ALA A 177 8.45 -6.22 1.54
C ALA A 177 8.18 -7.33 0.52
N LYS A 178 9.19 -7.65 -0.28
CA LYS A 178 9.15 -8.68 -1.30
C LYS A 178 9.60 -10.02 -0.72
N ARG A 179 8.82 -11.08 -0.93
CA ARG A 179 9.18 -12.43 -0.51
C ARG A 179 10.44 -12.89 -1.23
N ARG A 180 11.36 -13.56 -0.50
CA ARG A 180 12.57 -14.16 -1.07
C ARG A 180 12.23 -15.34 -1.98
N GLU A 181 11.32 -16.19 -1.55
CA GLU A 181 10.85 -17.31 -2.33
C GLU A 181 9.93 -16.83 -3.46
N LYS A 182 10.29 -17.20 -4.70
CA LYS A 182 9.54 -16.81 -5.90
C LYS A 182 8.13 -17.42 -5.89
N GLY A 183 7.16 -16.66 -6.35
CA GLY A 183 5.75 -17.09 -6.40
C GLY A 183 4.99 -16.90 -5.08
N LEU A 184 5.67 -16.60 -3.97
CA LEU A 184 5.00 -16.30 -2.71
C LEU A 184 4.72 -14.80 -2.54
N SER A 185 3.60 -14.50 -1.89
CA SER A 185 3.24 -13.12 -1.54
C SER A 185 4.19 -12.57 -0.47
N GLY A 186 4.59 -11.31 -0.63
CA GLY A 186 5.30 -10.54 0.38
C GLY A 186 4.39 -10.06 1.52
N HIS A 187 4.69 -8.88 2.05
CA HIS A 187 3.85 -8.21 3.04
C HIS A 187 3.81 -6.71 2.78
N ILE A 188 2.68 -6.07 3.03
CA ILE A 188 2.48 -4.64 2.86
C ILE A 188 1.67 -4.10 4.03
N VAL A 189 2.11 -2.95 4.58
CA VAL A 189 1.54 -2.39 5.81
C VAL A 189 1.53 -0.87 5.74
N PRO A 190 0.39 -0.22 5.98
CA PRO A 190 0.31 1.22 6.21
C PRO A 190 1.11 1.68 7.43
N VAL A 191 1.84 2.79 7.28
CA VAL A 191 2.37 3.61 8.37
C VAL A 191 1.38 4.75 8.59
N VAL A 192 0.92 4.89 9.82
CA VAL A 192 -0.21 5.76 10.16
C VAL A 192 0.20 6.88 11.11
N PRO A 193 -0.52 8.03 11.11
CA PRO A 193 -0.24 9.12 12.04
C PRO A 193 -0.38 8.68 13.49
N GLU A 194 0.51 9.16 14.33
CA GLU A 194 0.42 8.97 15.77
C GLU A 194 -0.78 9.70 16.36
N THR A 195 -1.34 9.09 17.40
CA THR A 195 -2.40 9.66 18.23
C THR A 195 -1.92 9.84 19.65
N ASN A 196 -2.76 10.37 20.55
CA ASN A 196 -2.41 10.46 21.98
C ASN A 196 -2.28 9.08 22.66
N LEU A 197 -2.84 8.03 22.07
CA LEU A 197 -2.88 6.67 22.63
C LEU A 197 -1.95 5.70 21.91
N ASN A 198 -1.70 5.93 20.63
CA ASN A 198 -0.93 5.05 19.76
C ASN A 198 0.27 5.80 19.21
N LEU A 199 1.45 5.34 19.58
CA LEU A 199 2.71 5.99 19.24
C LEU A 199 3.66 5.01 18.54
N ALA A 200 4.53 5.56 17.69
CA ALA A 200 5.69 4.85 17.18
C ALA A 200 6.69 4.58 18.31
N TYR A 201 7.43 3.49 18.24
CA TYR A 201 8.50 3.19 19.17
C TYR A 201 9.76 3.98 18.83
N ARG A 202 10.34 4.64 19.85
CA ARG A 202 11.55 5.49 19.71
C ARG A 202 12.62 5.12 20.70
N GLU A 203 13.86 5.27 20.27
CA GLU A 203 15.03 5.30 21.13
C GLU A 203 15.79 6.60 20.92
N ASN A 204 16.12 7.31 22.00
CA ASN A 204 16.79 8.60 21.95
C ASN A 204 16.15 9.63 20.99
N GLY A 205 14.81 9.61 20.88
CA GLY A 205 14.03 10.50 20.03
C GLY A 205 13.92 10.05 18.56
N VAL A 206 14.63 9.00 18.14
CA VAL A 206 14.60 8.46 16.76
C VAL A 206 13.59 7.32 16.68
N VAL A 207 12.74 7.32 15.69
CA VAL A 207 11.78 6.24 15.44
C VAL A 207 12.50 5.00 14.93
N LEU A 208 12.43 3.92 15.69
CA LEU A 208 12.92 2.60 15.28
C LEU A 208 11.82 1.75 14.64
N TYR A 209 10.62 1.82 15.21
CA TYR A 209 9.46 1.08 14.70
C TYR A 209 8.31 2.06 14.51
N PRO A 210 7.89 2.34 13.25
CA PRO A 210 6.77 3.21 12.97
C PRO A 210 5.47 2.69 13.58
N LEU A 211 4.52 3.58 13.80
CA LEU A 211 3.15 3.20 14.09
C LEU A 211 2.50 2.66 12.81
N GLN A 212 1.98 1.46 12.87
CA GLN A 212 1.49 0.70 11.73
C GLN A 212 0.06 0.21 11.97
N SER A 213 -0.63 -0.12 10.87
CA SER A 213 -1.92 -0.80 10.87
C SER A 213 -1.89 -1.91 9.83
N GLN A 214 -2.33 -3.14 10.16
CA GLN A 214 -2.17 -4.28 9.23
C GLN A 214 -3.28 -5.31 9.27
N ALA A 215 -3.53 -5.92 8.10
CA ALA A 215 -4.05 -7.28 7.98
C ALA A 215 -2.90 -8.27 7.74
N GLY A 216 -2.97 -9.47 8.33
CA GLY A 216 -1.93 -10.47 8.18
C GLY A 216 -2.30 -11.80 8.84
N LYS A 217 -1.30 -12.52 9.35
CA LYS A 217 -1.56 -13.67 10.24
C LYS A 217 -2.25 -13.22 11.52
N LEU A 218 -1.92 -12.04 11.99
CA LEU A 218 -2.59 -11.29 13.06
C LEU A 218 -2.92 -9.90 12.52
N ASN A 219 -4.12 -9.43 12.80
CA ASN A 219 -4.60 -8.13 12.41
C ASN A 219 -4.46 -7.15 13.58
N TYR A 220 -4.05 -5.92 13.29
CA TYR A 220 -3.91 -4.85 14.28
C TYR A 220 -4.38 -3.53 13.70
N ASN A 221 -5.31 -2.87 14.37
CA ASN A 221 -5.69 -1.48 14.05
C ASN A 221 -4.49 -0.55 14.27
N TYR A 222 -3.72 -0.77 15.36
CA TYR A 222 -2.50 -0.03 15.64
C TYR A 222 -1.44 -0.94 16.29
N PHE A 223 -0.20 -0.85 15.83
CA PHE A 223 0.94 -1.51 16.48
C PHE A 223 2.26 -0.82 16.15
N SER A 224 3.23 -0.91 17.05
CA SER A 224 4.62 -0.49 16.84
C SER A 224 5.62 -1.46 17.47
N GLU A 225 5.36 -1.96 18.67
CA GLU A 225 6.29 -2.80 19.42
C GLU A 225 6.14 -4.30 19.15
N VAL A 226 4.93 -4.75 18.80
CA VAL A 226 4.71 -6.12 18.33
C VAL A 226 5.18 -6.23 16.87
N ARG A 227 5.88 -7.32 16.52
CA ARG A 227 6.45 -7.52 15.17
C ARG A 227 7.35 -6.37 14.68
N LYS A 228 7.87 -5.61 15.53
CA LYS A 228 8.88 -4.52 15.37
C LYS A 228 9.27 -4.22 13.91
N ASP A 229 10.44 -4.69 13.52
CA ASP A 229 11.07 -4.55 12.21
C ASP A 229 10.85 -5.78 11.30
N TRP A 230 9.62 -6.26 11.23
CA TRP A 230 9.24 -7.46 10.48
C TRP A 230 9.74 -7.47 9.03
N TRP A 231 9.97 -6.31 8.43
CA TRP A 231 10.50 -6.17 7.06
C TRP A 231 11.95 -6.60 6.91
N ASN A 232 12.70 -6.72 8.02
CA ASN A 232 14.06 -7.24 8.07
C ASN A 232 14.13 -8.76 8.26
N ASP A 233 12.98 -9.45 8.34
CA ASP A 233 12.92 -10.90 8.47
C ASP A 233 13.57 -11.58 7.24
N GLU A 234 14.29 -12.69 7.46
CA GLU A 234 14.95 -13.49 6.42
C GLU A 234 13.99 -14.00 5.33
N LEU A 235 12.71 -14.03 5.60
CA LEU A 235 11.66 -14.36 4.63
C LEU A 235 11.63 -13.39 3.44
N TYR A 236 12.12 -12.17 3.63
CA TYR A 236 12.09 -11.13 2.59
C TYR A 236 13.45 -10.94 1.93
N SER A 237 13.45 -10.68 0.64
CA SER A 237 14.66 -10.38 -0.12
C SER A 237 14.97 -8.89 -0.13
N SER A 238 13.94 -8.05 -0.02
CA SER A 238 14.05 -6.60 -0.02
C SER A 238 12.77 -5.97 0.55
N TYR A 239 12.88 -4.72 0.96
CA TYR A 239 11.74 -3.91 1.40
C TYR A 239 11.89 -2.46 0.94
N VAL A 240 10.77 -1.74 0.97
CA VAL A 240 10.67 -0.34 0.57
C VAL A 240 9.76 0.42 1.52
N PHE A 241 10.11 1.70 1.76
CA PHE A 241 9.25 2.67 2.40
C PHE A 241 8.82 3.69 1.37
N TYR A 242 7.53 3.97 1.29
CA TYR A 242 6.98 4.98 0.40
C TYR A 242 5.99 5.89 1.12
N TYR A 243 5.99 7.14 0.76
CA TYR A 243 5.10 8.16 1.27
C TYR A 243 4.31 8.78 0.11
N HIS A 244 3.06 9.13 0.38
CA HIS A 244 2.21 9.91 -0.52
C HIS A 244 1.51 11.02 0.28
N GLU A 245 1.45 12.24 -0.26
CA GLU A 245 0.77 13.38 0.34
C GLU A 245 -0.75 13.20 0.43
#